data_5fb8029b0f469495d53164205672bf4a
#
_entry.id   5fb8029b0f469495d53164205672bf4a
#
_cell.length_a   1.000
_cell.length_b   1.000
_cell.length_c   1.000
_cell.angle_alpha   90.00
_cell.angle_beta   90.00
_cell.angle_gamma   90.00
#
_symmetry.space_group_name_H-M   'P 1'
#
loop_
_entity.id
_entity.type
_entity.pdbx_description
1 polymer ?
#
loop_
_entity_poly.entity_id
_entity_poly.type
_entity_poly.pdbx_seq_one_letter_code
_entity_poly.pdbx_strand_id
1 'polypeptide(L)'
;MTDKRHVALFIVTIPTHLRVMLDAADALRATGRYEPKVVFHPSAVFDQNHLSCQDRANDSYVWHGDRFLDGQAHLSYIEAQQQESTATPAPAGLLQRVIRFCKPMKRRLPWLWSLARTVVLRLIDLVRSILMTIALIRTAIKILLRRLDGMKLPETARSHGRIARQYLKLFSYQWNSTNTDRGVPETGVHLRFSQFLNNGILNGLAQQKQFHESFLTLIRETGAKLVVMPEENLFYNHHLAVHATHQAGAVACVVPFTIVNTLEWAEAFYDIPSYQVHGWIRRSLARAFPRWVILHKGRRLILPSLYILGAEYFGIAPTNPWLINSGRADAIAAESPFMCDYYRKAGIPSEKIRLTGAISDDKLYRILSQRDTLRSALAATQGIELRGRIILLGLPPDQFGAGQRPGCEFDEYTDMVRFMVQAITRGTQDSCTLLINLHPRIAPASVSFLSDLGAHIISGPIEDLVPLADLYVAVASATIRLAITSAVPVVNYDVYRYDYDDYKGLAGVLELKTRSEYSETLRGLVESDARYESLRLAQRQTAAEVVLLDGCAARRQAELFDELIAARTVSLTT
;
A
#
# COMPACT_ATOMS: atom_id res chain seq x y z
N MET A 1 30.80 -18.19 20.97
CA MET A 1 30.32 -16.90 20.48
C MET A 1 28.85 -17.11 20.16
N THR A 2 27.94 -16.59 20.95
CA THR A 2 26.50 -16.64 20.64
C THR A 2 26.27 -15.79 19.39
N ASP A 3 25.93 -16.45 18.30
CA ASP A 3 25.64 -15.82 17.01
C ASP A 3 24.43 -14.88 17.21
N LYS A 4 24.73 -13.58 17.29
CA LYS A 4 23.72 -12.57 17.61
C LYS A 4 22.82 -12.39 16.38
N ARG A 5 21.57 -12.86 16.46
CA ARG A 5 20.59 -12.70 15.37
C ARG A 5 20.42 -11.23 15.01
N HIS A 6 20.27 -10.94 13.73
CA HIS A 6 19.95 -9.59 13.25
C HIS A 6 18.46 -9.31 13.41
N VAL A 7 18.11 -8.20 14.04
CA VAL A 7 16.72 -7.74 14.08
C VAL A 7 16.32 -7.19 12.71
N ALA A 8 15.17 -7.65 12.20
CA ALA A 8 14.59 -7.21 10.94
C ALA A 8 13.16 -6.71 11.18
N LEU A 9 12.84 -5.48 10.75
CA LEU A 9 11.51 -4.89 10.87
C LEU A 9 10.73 -5.09 9.56
N PHE A 10 9.52 -5.65 9.65
CA PHE A 10 8.61 -5.88 8.53
C PHE A 10 7.45 -4.91 8.61
N ILE A 11 7.35 -3.98 7.65
CA ILE A 11 6.29 -2.96 7.64
C ILE A 11 5.02 -3.52 7.02
N VAL A 12 3.91 -3.38 7.72
CA VAL A 12 2.57 -3.71 7.25
C VAL A 12 1.71 -2.46 7.29
N THR A 13 1.20 -2.02 6.14
CA THR A 13 0.49 -0.75 6.00
C THR A 13 -1.00 -0.93 5.79
N ILE A 14 -1.39 -1.94 5.02
CA ILE A 14 -2.79 -2.30 4.74
C ILE A 14 -2.98 -3.80 4.95
N PRO A 15 -4.20 -4.29 5.16
CA PRO A 15 -4.45 -5.71 5.45
C PRO A 15 -3.89 -6.68 4.40
N THR A 16 -3.86 -6.30 3.13
CA THR A 16 -3.33 -7.14 2.04
C THR A 16 -1.82 -7.37 2.14
N HIS A 17 -1.07 -6.48 2.79
CA HIS A 17 0.37 -6.65 3.02
C HIS A 17 0.70 -7.70 4.07
N LEU A 18 -0.24 -7.91 5.03
CA LEU A 18 0.02 -8.68 6.23
C LEU A 18 0.57 -10.07 5.93
N ARG A 19 -0.11 -10.81 5.06
CA ARG A 19 0.25 -12.19 4.77
C ARG A 19 1.63 -12.31 4.16
N VAL A 20 1.91 -11.51 3.11
CA VAL A 20 3.23 -11.55 2.43
C VAL A 20 4.36 -11.18 3.38
N MET A 21 4.14 -10.18 4.24
CA MET A 21 5.14 -9.77 5.21
C MET A 21 5.33 -10.81 6.33
N LEU A 22 4.26 -11.49 6.76
CA LEU A 22 4.37 -12.58 7.73
C LEU A 22 5.07 -13.81 7.14
N ASP A 23 4.71 -14.22 5.92
CA ASP A 23 5.35 -15.34 5.24
C ASP A 23 6.85 -15.06 5.06
N ALA A 24 7.22 -13.82 4.71
CA ALA A 24 8.62 -13.40 4.60
C ALA A 24 9.33 -13.38 5.97
N ALA A 25 8.66 -12.88 7.01
CA ALA A 25 9.20 -12.87 8.36
C ALA A 25 9.43 -14.28 8.90
N ASP A 26 8.47 -15.19 8.71
CA ASP A 26 8.58 -16.58 9.16
C ASP A 26 9.65 -17.36 8.40
N ALA A 27 9.74 -17.15 7.09
CA ALA A 27 10.82 -17.72 6.27
C ALA A 27 12.20 -17.23 6.74
N LEU A 28 12.31 -15.94 7.09
CA LEU A 28 13.55 -15.37 7.58
C LEU A 28 13.89 -15.88 9.00
N ARG A 29 12.89 -16.02 9.87
CA ARG A 29 13.04 -16.63 11.21
C ARG A 29 13.55 -18.06 11.13
N ALA A 30 13.05 -18.84 10.17
CA ALA A 30 13.44 -20.23 9.95
C ALA A 30 14.94 -20.38 9.59
N THR A 31 15.59 -19.33 9.09
CA THR A 31 17.04 -19.35 8.84
C THR A 31 17.88 -19.36 10.12
N GLY A 32 17.29 -19.02 11.27
CA GLY A 32 17.99 -18.88 12.55
C GLY A 32 18.91 -17.65 12.66
N ARG A 33 19.13 -16.90 11.57
CA ARG A 33 20.03 -15.74 11.50
C ARG A 33 19.37 -14.41 11.87
N TYR A 34 18.03 -14.36 11.81
CA TYR A 34 17.24 -13.14 12.00
C TYR A 34 16.20 -13.28 13.11
N GLU A 35 15.90 -12.16 13.73
CA GLU A 35 14.77 -11.95 14.64
C GLU A 35 13.80 -10.96 13.97
N PRO A 36 12.79 -11.45 13.23
CA PRO A 36 11.84 -10.58 12.59
C PRO A 36 10.80 -10.03 13.58
N LYS A 37 10.50 -8.73 13.43
CA LYS A 37 9.45 -8.02 14.17
C LYS A 37 8.54 -7.29 13.20
N VAL A 38 7.24 -7.28 13.44
CA VAL A 38 6.25 -6.69 12.55
C VAL A 38 5.88 -5.30 13.01
N VAL A 39 5.87 -4.33 12.09
CA VAL A 39 5.57 -2.92 12.38
C VAL A 39 4.31 -2.52 11.63
N PHE A 40 3.28 -2.16 12.37
CA PHE A 40 1.98 -1.77 11.84
C PHE A 40 1.88 -0.26 11.67
N HIS A 41 1.54 0.18 10.46
CA HIS A 41 1.30 1.59 10.16
C HIS A 41 -0.14 2.00 10.54
N PRO A 42 -0.39 3.26 10.93
CA PRO A 42 -1.70 3.71 11.45
C PRO A 42 -2.87 3.63 10.46
N SER A 43 -2.61 3.57 9.17
CA SER A 43 -3.67 3.36 8.17
C SER A 43 -4.18 1.91 8.10
N ALA A 44 -3.52 1.00 8.79
CA ALA A 44 -3.96 -0.36 8.92
C ALA A 44 -4.98 -0.45 10.06
N VAL A 45 -6.27 -0.51 9.72
CA VAL A 45 -7.30 -0.95 10.67
C VAL A 45 -7.05 -2.45 10.85
N PHE A 46 -6.17 -2.78 11.81
CA PHE A 46 -5.85 -4.17 12.07
C PHE A 46 -6.93 -4.79 12.93
N ASP A 47 -7.33 -5.94 12.45
CA ASP A 47 -8.07 -6.90 13.23
C ASP A 47 -7.31 -7.14 14.56
N GLN A 48 -7.91 -6.75 15.68
CA GLN A 48 -7.41 -7.02 17.02
C GLN A 48 -7.08 -8.51 17.22
N ASN A 49 -7.71 -9.39 16.45
CA ASN A 49 -7.46 -10.83 16.43
C ASN A 49 -6.01 -11.18 16.06
N HIS A 50 -5.31 -10.35 15.25
CA HIS A 50 -3.91 -10.63 14.92
C HIS A 50 -2.98 -10.49 16.13
N LEU A 51 -3.22 -9.49 17.00
CA LEU A 51 -2.41 -9.23 18.19
C LEU A 51 -2.90 -10.00 19.42
N SER A 52 -4.03 -10.69 19.35
CA SER A 52 -4.58 -11.47 20.46
C SER A 52 -3.73 -12.69 20.85
N CYS A 53 -2.84 -13.15 19.96
CA CYS A 53 -1.84 -14.16 20.27
C CYS A 53 -0.64 -13.51 20.97
N GLN A 54 -0.34 -13.92 22.20
CA GLN A 54 0.70 -13.32 23.03
C GLN A 54 2.09 -13.29 22.37
N ASP A 55 2.44 -14.35 21.62
CA ASP A 55 3.71 -14.42 20.90
C ASP A 55 3.81 -13.37 19.78
N ARG A 56 2.69 -13.09 19.09
CA ARG A 56 2.63 -12.09 18.03
C ARG A 56 2.65 -10.66 18.58
N ALA A 57 2.03 -10.43 19.74
CA ALA A 57 2.07 -9.15 20.42
C ALA A 57 3.50 -8.78 20.84
N ASN A 58 4.29 -9.73 21.33
CA ASN A 58 5.68 -9.51 21.74
C ASN A 58 6.61 -9.18 20.55
N ASP A 59 6.28 -9.64 19.35
CA ASP A 59 7.05 -9.43 18.12
C ASP A 59 6.48 -8.33 17.24
N SER A 60 5.59 -7.48 17.75
CA SER A 60 4.90 -6.45 16.99
C SER A 60 5.04 -5.06 17.60
N TYR A 61 5.00 -4.04 16.73
CA TYR A 61 4.93 -2.63 17.09
C TYR A 61 3.78 -1.95 16.35
N VAL A 62 3.06 -1.06 17.01
CA VAL A 62 1.92 -0.35 16.41
C VAL A 62 2.15 1.16 16.53
N TRP A 63 1.94 1.87 15.43
CA TRP A 63 2.03 3.33 15.39
C TRP A 63 0.77 3.99 15.95
N HIS A 64 0.94 4.91 16.91
CA HIS A 64 -0.15 5.64 17.57
C HIS A 64 -0.25 7.12 17.20
N GLY A 65 0.44 7.54 16.12
CA GLY A 65 0.43 8.92 15.66
C GLY A 65 1.55 9.78 16.23
N ASP A 66 2.08 9.43 17.39
CA ASP A 66 3.20 10.11 18.06
C ASP A 66 4.38 9.18 18.41
N ARG A 67 4.13 7.90 18.58
CA ARG A 67 5.12 6.88 18.94
C ARG A 67 4.71 5.49 18.47
N PHE A 68 5.67 4.57 18.45
CA PHE A 68 5.42 3.13 18.32
C PHE A 68 5.29 2.53 19.72
N LEU A 69 4.22 1.77 19.94
CA LEU A 69 4.04 0.92 21.11
C LEU A 69 4.26 -0.53 20.69
N ASP A 70 4.88 -1.33 21.55
CA ASP A 70 4.86 -2.77 21.36
C ASP A 70 3.42 -3.30 21.47
N GLY A 71 3.17 -4.52 20.97
CA GLY A 71 1.81 -5.05 20.87
C GLY A 71 1.14 -5.21 22.23
N GLN A 72 1.89 -5.47 23.32
CA GLN A 72 1.34 -5.56 24.68
C GLN A 72 0.90 -4.19 25.20
N ALA A 73 1.76 -3.17 25.04
CA ALA A 73 1.42 -1.79 25.40
C ALA A 73 0.26 -1.24 24.56
N HIS A 74 0.16 -1.66 23.27
CA HIS A 74 -0.97 -1.31 22.40
C HIS A 74 -2.30 -1.90 22.91
N LEU A 75 -2.32 -3.19 23.26
CA LEU A 75 -3.53 -3.84 23.79
C LEU A 75 -3.97 -3.17 25.10
N SER A 76 -3.05 -2.90 26.02
CA SER A 76 -3.33 -2.19 27.27
C SER A 76 -3.85 -0.77 27.05
N TYR A 77 -3.33 -0.06 26.01
CA TYR A 77 -3.80 1.28 25.63
C TYR A 77 -5.24 1.26 25.11
N ILE A 78 -5.62 0.26 24.31
CA ILE A 78 -6.99 0.13 23.80
C ILE A 78 -7.96 -0.18 24.94
N GLU A 79 -7.60 -1.08 25.86
CA GLU A 79 -8.41 -1.41 27.03
C GLU A 79 -8.65 -0.16 27.92
N ALA A 80 -7.61 0.65 28.16
CA ALA A 80 -7.73 1.90 28.90
C ALA A 80 -8.66 2.92 28.21
N GLN A 81 -8.57 3.07 26.86
CA GLN A 81 -9.47 3.95 26.12
C GLN A 81 -10.93 3.49 26.14
N GLN A 82 -11.18 2.19 26.10
CA GLN A 82 -12.53 1.65 26.22
C GLN A 82 -13.13 1.93 27.62
N GLN A 83 -12.32 1.89 28.67
CA GLN A 83 -12.73 2.24 30.04
C GLN A 83 -12.93 3.75 30.20
N GLU A 84 -12.11 4.61 29.57
CA GLU A 84 -12.25 6.07 29.63
C GLU A 84 -13.46 6.58 28.82
N SER A 85 -13.90 5.90 27.79
CA SER A 85 -15.10 6.28 27.04
C SER A 85 -16.39 6.15 27.86
N THR A 86 -16.34 5.46 28.99
CA THR A 86 -17.41 5.34 29.98
C THR A 86 -17.29 6.35 31.14
N ALA A 87 -16.21 7.14 31.20
CA ALA A 87 -15.93 8.10 32.28
C ALA A 87 -16.14 9.56 31.83
N THR A 88 -16.58 10.40 32.74
CA THR A 88 -16.93 11.84 32.58
C THR A 88 -15.78 12.71 32.05
N PRO A 89 -16.03 13.79 31.30
CA PRO A 89 -14.99 14.53 30.56
C PRO A 89 -14.04 15.32 31.46
N ALA A 90 -12.76 15.31 31.07
CA ALA A 90 -11.60 15.94 31.72
C ALA A 90 -11.66 17.49 31.81
N PRO A 91 -10.87 18.13 32.70
CA PRO A 91 -11.00 19.53 33.03
C PRO A 91 -10.59 20.49 31.92
N ALA A 92 -11.38 21.53 31.80
CA ALA A 92 -11.37 22.55 30.77
C ALA A 92 -10.05 23.33 30.64
N GLY A 93 -9.49 23.41 29.42
CA GLY A 93 -8.31 24.20 29.09
C GLY A 93 -8.47 25.72 29.30
N LEU A 94 -7.36 26.45 29.12
CA LEU A 94 -7.23 27.91 29.40
C LEU A 94 -8.40 28.74 28.79
N LEU A 95 -8.87 28.41 27.62
CA LEU A 95 -10.00 29.07 26.95
C LEU A 95 -11.31 28.94 27.76
N GLN A 96 -11.57 27.79 28.37
CA GLN A 96 -12.75 27.60 29.24
C GLN A 96 -12.62 28.32 30.56
N ARG A 97 -11.40 28.53 31.07
CA ARG A 97 -11.16 29.38 32.28
C ARG A 97 -11.46 30.83 31.95
N VAL A 98 -11.02 31.36 30.82
CA VAL A 98 -11.34 32.70 30.33
C VAL A 98 -12.86 32.86 30.07
N ILE A 99 -13.51 31.86 29.45
CA ILE A 99 -14.96 31.87 29.23
C ILE A 99 -15.74 31.85 30.56
N ARG A 100 -15.27 31.11 31.60
CA ARG A 100 -15.88 31.10 32.93
C ARG A 100 -15.74 32.46 33.65
N PHE A 101 -14.56 33.10 33.54
CA PHE A 101 -14.32 34.41 34.12
C PHE A 101 -15.21 35.50 33.54
N CYS A 102 -15.58 35.36 32.25
CA CYS A 102 -16.43 36.33 31.55
C CYS A 102 -17.93 35.99 31.57
N LYS A 103 -18.38 34.94 32.27
CA LYS A 103 -19.81 34.58 32.40
C LYS A 103 -20.72 35.72 32.89
N PRO A 104 -20.32 36.59 33.85
CA PRO A 104 -21.16 37.71 34.23
C PRO A 104 -21.41 38.73 33.14
N MET A 105 -20.43 38.96 32.25
CA MET A 105 -20.52 39.92 31.15
C MET A 105 -21.46 39.42 30.05
N LYS A 106 -21.53 38.10 29.82
CA LYS A 106 -22.48 37.48 28.87
C LYS A 106 -23.95 37.71 29.25
N ARG A 107 -24.25 37.79 30.57
CA ARG A 107 -25.63 37.99 31.04
C ARG A 107 -26.07 39.46 30.98
N ARG A 108 -25.14 40.43 31.22
CA ARG A 108 -25.48 41.86 31.31
C ARG A 108 -25.41 42.60 29.99
N LEU A 109 -24.51 42.21 29.07
CA LEU A 109 -24.30 42.88 27.77
C LEU A 109 -23.94 41.85 26.66
N PRO A 110 -24.91 41.10 26.17
CA PRO A 110 -24.64 39.99 25.24
C PRO A 110 -24.03 40.42 23.91
N TRP A 111 -24.30 41.63 23.45
CA TRP A 111 -23.72 42.18 22.23
C TRP A 111 -22.21 42.52 22.38
N LEU A 112 -21.81 43.09 23.52
CA LEU A 112 -20.40 43.35 23.85
C LEU A 112 -19.60 42.06 24.00
N TRP A 113 -20.22 41.04 24.56
CA TRP A 113 -19.63 39.71 24.68
C TRP A 113 -19.40 39.06 23.32
N SER A 114 -20.39 39.14 22.40
CA SER A 114 -20.29 38.67 21.05
C SER A 114 -19.17 39.37 20.28
N LEU A 115 -19.09 40.69 20.40
CA LEU A 115 -18.06 41.50 19.78
C LEU A 115 -16.66 41.17 20.32
N ALA A 116 -16.48 41.14 21.65
CA ALA A 116 -15.21 40.80 22.29
C ALA A 116 -14.73 39.39 21.91
N ARG A 117 -15.65 38.41 21.93
CA ARG A 117 -15.34 37.04 21.47
C ARG A 117 -14.90 37.00 20.01
N THR A 118 -15.58 37.74 19.14
CA THR A 118 -15.24 37.80 17.70
C THR A 118 -13.86 38.46 17.49
N VAL A 119 -13.57 39.54 18.20
CA VAL A 119 -12.25 40.22 18.13
C VAL A 119 -11.13 39.31 18.64
N VAL A 120 -11.31 38.65 19.78
CA VAL A 120 -10.31 37.70 20.32
C VAL A 120 -10.08 36.52 19.38
N LEU A 121 -11.14 35.93 18.81
CA LEU A 121 -11.00 34.84 17.84
C LEU A 121 -10.28 35.31 16.56
N ARG A 122 -10.58 36.52 16.05
CA ARG A 122 -9.89 37.08 14.88
C ARG A 122 -8.41 37.39 15.17
N LEU A 123 -8.07 37.85 16.38
CA LEU A 123 -6.69 38.06 16.79
C LEU A 123 -5.91 36.74 16.89
N ILE A 124 -6.53 35.69 17.44
CA ILE A 124 -5.96 34.33 17.48
C ILE A 124 -5.70 33.84 16.06
N ASP A 125 -6.68 34.02 15.15
CA ASP A 125 -6.55 33.57 13.76
C ASP A 125 -5.47 34.38 13.01
N LEU A 126 -5.36 35.67 13.27
CA LEU A 126 -4.29 36.51 12.69
C LEU A 126 -2.90 36.07 13.16
N VAL A 127 -2.72 35.85 14.45
CA VAL A 127 -1.45 35.36 15.01
C VAL A 127 -1.10 33.99 14.45
N ARG A 128 -2.07 33.07 14.39
CA ARG A 128 -1.90 31.78 13.70
C ARG A 128 -1.46 31.94 12.25
N SER A 129 -2.12 32.80 11.47
CA SER A 129 -1.79 33.05 10.07
C SER A 129 -0.36 33.58 9.87
N ILE A 130 0.08 34.51 10.74
CA ILE A 130 1.44 35.05 10.71
C ILE A 130 2.47 33.94 11.01
N LEU A 131 2.24 33.16 12.06
CA LEU A 131 3.14 32.08 12.44
C LEU A 131 3.24 30.99 11.36
N MET A 132 2.16 30.72 10.67
CA MET A 132 2.11 29.77 9.56
C MET A 132 2.81 30.27 8.31
N THR A 133 2.68 31.56 8.00
CA THR A 133 3.42 32.18 6.89
C THR A 133 4.92 32.07 7.14
N ILE A 134 5.36 32.31 8.36
CA ILE A 134 6.76 32.15 8.78
C ILE A 134 7.22 30.70 8.59
N ALA A 135 6.41 29.72 8.99
CA ALA A 135 6.73 28.28 8.86
C ALA A 135 6.85 27.86 7.37
N LEU A 136 5.96 28.38 6.50
CA LEU A 136 6.02 28.14 5.05
C LEU A 136 7.27 28.75 4.41
N ILE A 137 7.61 29.99 4.78
CA ILE A 137 8.84 30.64 4.31
C ILE A 137 10.07 29.83 4.74
N ARG A 138 10.12 29.38 5.98
CA ARG A 138 11.22 28.50 6.49
C ARG A 138 11.31 27.19 5.71
N THR A 139 10.18 26.56 5.42
CA THR A 139 10.13 25.33 4.62
C THR A 139 10.62 25.57 3.19
N ALA A 140 10.18 26.66 2.55
CA ALA A 140 10.62 27.05 1.22
C ALA A 140 12.14 27.34 1.18
N ILE A 141 12.66 28.07 2.17
CA ILE A 141 14.11 28.33 2.32
C ILE A 141 14.89 27.02 2.50
N LYS A 142 14.40 26.10 3.32
CA LYS A 142 15.08 24.80 3.53
C LYS A 142 15.12 23.96 2.24
N ILE A 143 14.03 23.92 1.47
CA ILE A 143 13.98 23.26 0.17
C ILE A 143 14.95 23.92 -0.82
N LEU A 144 14.97 25.25 -0.85
CA LEU A 144 15.88 26.02 -1.71
C LEU A 144 17.36 25.75 -1.36
N LEU A 145 17.70 25.78 -0.07
CA LEU A 145 19.06 25.50 0.39
C LEU A 145 19.52 24.08 0.05
N ARG A 146 18.62 23.07 0.14
CA ARG A 146 18.95 21.70 -0.29
C ARG A 146 19.16 21.58 -1.79
N ARG A 147 18.40 22.32 -2.60
CA ARG A 147 18.64 22.37 -4.05
C ARG A 147 19.99 23.00 -4.38
N LEU A 148 20.36 24.07 -3.68
CA LEU A 148 21.66 24.72 -3.84
C LEU A 148 22.84 23.83 -3.44
N ASP A 149 22.65 22.95 -2.43
CA ASP A 149 23.69 21.98 -2.03
C ASP A 149 23.93 20.88 -3.08
N GLY A 150 22.91 20.51 -3.83
CA GLY A 150 23.02 19.55 -4.94
C GLY A 150 23.65 20.13 -6.20
N MET A 151 23.81 21.45 -6.30
CA MET A 151 24.48 22.13 -7.41
C MET A 151 25.96 22.30 -7.09
N LYS A 152 26.85 22.13 -8.10
CA LYS A 152 28.27 22.46 -7.99
C LYS A 152 28.45 23.98 -7.91
N LEU A 153 28.18 24.58 -6.75
CA LEU A 153 28.33 25.99 -6.49
C LEU A 153 29.74 26.35 -6.01
N PRO A 154 30.25 27.56 -6.29
CA PRO A 154 31.50 28.06 -5.75
C PRO A 154 31.53 27.99 -4.22
N GLU A 155 32.70 27.80 -3.63
CA GLU A 155 32.89 27.58 -2.19
C GLU A 155 32.34 28.73 -1.30
N THR A 156 32.36 29.94 -1.81
CA THR A 156 31.77 31.15 -1.17
C THR A 156 30.25 31.04 -1.03
N ALA A 157 29.55 30.51 -2.03
CA ALA A 157 28.09 30.31 -1.96
C ALA A 157 27.71 29.19 -0.99
N ARG A 158 28.56 28.14 -0.81
CA ARG A 158 28.36 27.07 0.18
C ARG A 158 28.54 27.56 1.62
N SER A 159 29.44 28.53 1.87
CA SER A 159 29.64 29.10 3.21
C SER A 159 28.41 29.89 3.69
N HIS A 160 27.79 30.67 2.82
CA HIS A 160 26.53 31.37 3.13
C HIS A 160 25.37 30.41 3.39
N GLY A 161 25.29 29.29 2.66
CA GLY A 161 24.31 28.24 2.91
C GLY A 161 24.49 27.57 4.27
N ARG A 162 25.74 27.38 4.77
CA ARG A 162 26.04 26.85 6.10
C ARG A 162 25.65 27.81 7.21
N ILE A 163 25.93 29.10 7.06
CA ILE A 163 25.54 30.15 8.01
C ILE A 163 24.01 30.24 8.11
N ALA A 164 23.31 30.27 6.98
CA ALA A 164 21.84 30.24 6.98
C ALA A 164 21.24 28.99 7.65
N ARG A 165 21.89 27.82 7.53
CA ARG A 165 21.49 26.59 8.26
C ARG A 165 21.70 26.70 9.77
N GLN A 166 22.76 27.33 10.23
CA GLN A 166 23.00 27.56 11.67
C GLN A 166 21.94 28.50 12.26
N TYR A 167 21.60 29.58 11.56
CA TYR A 167 20.51 30.48 11.98
C TYR A 167 19.14 29.78 11.99
N LEU A 168 18.85 28.90 11.02
CA LEU A 168 17.62 28.10 11.00
C LEU A 168 17.55 27.05 12.13
N LYS A 169 18.70 26.49 12.54
CA LYS A 169 18.74 25.55 13.70
C LYS A 169 18.45 26.24 15.04
N LEU A 170 18.96 27.45 15.24
CA LEU A 170 18.71 28.24 16.46
C LEU A 170 17.23 28.60 16.64
N PHE A 171 16.50 28.79 15.54
CA PHE A 171 15.06 29.07 15.59
C PHE A 171 14.16 27.82 15.72
N SER A 172 14.70 26.61 15.51
CA SER A 172 13.88 25.37 15.53
C SER A 172 13.58 24.81 16.92
N TYR A 173 14.17 25.37 17.99
CA TYR A 173 14.11 24.81 19.35
C TYR A 173 12.84 25.21 20.13
N GLN A 174 11.97 26.08 19.61
CA GLN A 174 10.86 26.65 20.40
C GLN A 174 9.46 26.27 19.95
N TRP A 175 9.27 25.23 19.09
CA TRP A 175 7.95 24.85 18.65
C TRP A 175 7.66 23.37 18.92
N ASN A 176 7.62 23.01 20.19
CA ASN A 176 6.93 21.82 20.65
C ASN A 176 5.71 22.22 21.46
N SER A 177 4.63 21.54 21.20
CA SER A 177 3.33 21.53 21.89
C SER A 177 2.36 22.65 21.54
N THR A 178 1.28 22.30 20.97
CA THR A 178 -0.09 22.31 21.50
C THR A 178 -1.14 22.08 20.40
N ASN A 179 -1.79 20.95 20.54
CA ASN A 179 -3.24 20.75 20.59
C ASN A 179 -4.11 20.82 19.33
N THR A 180 -4.59 19.66 19.12
CA THR A 180 -5.87 19.16 18.60
C THR A 180 -7.13 19.90 19.02
N ASP A 181 -8.10 19.90 18.11
CA ASP A 181 -9.56 20.00 18.27
C ASP A 181 -10.22 21.28 18.75
N ARG A 182 -11.00 21.86 17.85
CA ARG A 182 -12.45 22.13 17.99
C ARG A 182 -13.02 22.88 16.79
N GLY A 183 -14.16 22.40 16.28
CA GLY A 183 -14.91 23.01 15.19
C GLY A 183 -15.40 24.43 15.49
N VAL A 184 -15.32 25.30 14.48
CA VAL A 184 -15.91 26.65 14.44
C VAL A 184 -16.53 26.85 13.05
N PRO A 185 -17.73 27.45 12.92
CA PRO A 185 -18.43 27.60 11.66
C PRO A 185 -17.79 28.61 10.70
N GLU A 186 -17.94 28.32 9.41
CA GLU A 186 -17.31 29.00 8.28
C GLU A 186 -17.93 30.39 7.98
N THR A 187 -17.08 31.41 7.86
CA THR A 187 -17.37 32.58 6.99
C THR A 187 -16.08 33.25 6.52
N GLY A 188 -15.82 33.29 5.20
CA GLY A 188 -14.84 34.16 4.56
C GLY A 188 -13.67 33.47 3.86
N VAL A 189 -13.24 34.02 2.71
CA VAL A 189 -12.15 33.52 1.86
C VAL A 189 -10.79 33.45 2.60
N HIS A 190 -10.54 34.34 3.57
CA HIS A 190 -9.34 34.32 4.42
C HIS A 190 -9.32 33.13 5.40
N LEU A 191 -10.47 32.72 5.93
CA LEU A 191 -10.58 31.52 6.79
C LEU A 191 -10.29 30.25 5.98
N ARG A 192 -10.76 30.15 4.75
CA ARG A 192 -10.50 28.98 3.88
C ARG A 192 -9.03 28.81 3.55
N PHE A 193 -8.27 29.89 3.39
CA PHE A 193 -6.84 29.81 3.12
C PHE A 193 -6.05 29.44 4.39
N SER A 194 -6.40 30.00 5.54
CA SER A 194 -5.76 29.65 6.81
C SER A 194 -6.12 28.22 7.26
N GLN A 195 -7.35 27.78 7.02
CA GLN A 195 -7.78 26.38 7.25
C GLN A 195 -7.09 25.40 6.28
N PHE A 196 -6.95 25.75 5.01
CA PHE A 196 -6.20 24.97 4.03
C PHE A 196 -4.73 24.81 4.43
N LEU A 197 -4.09 25.87 4.94
CA LEU A 197 -2.73 25.79 5.44
C LEU A 197 -2.65 25.08 6.80
N ASN A 198 -3.61 25.27 7.69
CA ASN A 198 -3.61 24.71 9.06
C ASN A 198 -3.89 23.20 9.09
N ASN A 199 -4.94 22.77 8.39
CA ASN A 199 -5.42 21.38 8.52
C ASN A 199 -4.78 20.42 7.50
N GLY A 200 -4.11 20.93 6.47
CA GLY A 200 -3.61 20.08 5.39
C GLY A 200 -2.09 19.93 5.35
N ILE A 201 -1.36 21.04 5.18
CA ILE A 201 0.07 20.97 4.82
C ILE A 201 0.98 20.98 6.05
N LEU A 202 0.81 21.94 6.96
CA LEU A 202 1.73 22.07 8.11
C LEU A 202 1.55 20.97 9.14
N ASN A 203 0.31 20.61 9.45
CA ASN A 203 0.03 19.47 10.32
C ASN A 203 0.50 18.16 9.67
N GLY A 204 0.27 17.99 8.37
CA GLY A 204 0.77 16.84 7.65
C GLY A 204 2.30 16.75 7.64
N LEU A 205 3.02 17.87 7.43
CA LEU A 205 4.47 17.90 7.53
C LEU A 205 4.98 17.63 8.95
N ALA A 206 4.28 18.12 9.97
CA ALA A 206 4.60 17.82 11.37
C ALA A 206 4.39 16.32 11.66
N GLN A 207 3.30 15.72 11.21
CA GLN A 207 3.05 14.29 11.32
C GLN A 207 4.10 13.44 10.59
N GLN A 208 4.47 13.83 9.37
CA GLN A 208 5.54 13.18 8.62
C GLN A 208 6.89 13.24 9.36
N LYS A 209 7.21 14.41 9.93
CA LYS A 209 8.42 14.57 10.75
C LYS A 209 8.36 13.69 11.99
N GLN A 210 7.25 13.67 12.68
CA GLN A 210 7.02 12.86 13.88
C GLN A 210 7.12 11.36 13.57
N PHE A 211 6.49 10.91 12.48
CA PHE A 211 6.63 9.53 12.01
C PHE A 211 8.09 9.17 11.76
N HIS A 212 8.81 10.02 11.02
CA HIS A 212 10.22 9.79 10.72
C HIS A 212 11.09 9.70 11.99
N GLU A 213 10.92 10.64 12.95
CA GLU A 213 11.69 10.66 14.20
C GLU A 213 11.37 9.43 15.06
N SER A 214 10.10 9.06 15.17
CA SER A 214 9.67 7.89 15.96
C SER A 214 10.13 6.59 15.32
N PHE A 215 10.10 6.47 13.99
CA PHE A 215 10.59 5.27 13.30
C PHE A 215 12.12 5.14 13.41
N LEU A 216 12.85 6.26 13.33
CA LEU A 216 14.29 6.28 13.59
C LEU A 216 14.62 5.82 15.01
N THR A 217 13.83 6.25 15.99
CA THR A 217 13.96 5.82 17.39
C THR A 217 13.71 4.32 17.51
N LEU A 218 12.62 3.80 16.93
CA LEU A 218 12.31 2.38 16.93
C LEU A 218 13.45 1.52 16.35
N ILE A 219 14.04 1.92 15.21
CA ILE A 219 15.17 1.19 14.61
C ILE A 219 16.37 1.16 15.56
N ARG A 220 16.67 2.28 16.22
CA ARG A 220 17.80 2.39 17.15
C ARG A 220 17.59 1.58 18.43
N GLU A 221 16.40 1.61 19.00
CA GLU A 221 16.03 0.88 20.22
C GLU A 221 16.02 -0.63 19.98
N THR A 222 15.50 -1.08 18.83
CA THR A 222 15.49 -2.49 18.45
C THR A 222 16.85 -2.98 17.96
N GLY A 223 17.75 -2.07 17.59
CA GLY A 223 19.02 -2.41 16.93
C GLY A 223 18.85 -3.04 15.55
N ALA A 224 17.71 -2.78 14.89
CA ALA A 224 17.39 -3.38 13.61
C ALA A 224 18.44 -3.02 12.54
N LYS A 225 18.82 -4.03 11.76
CA LYS A 225 19.78 -3.91 10.65
C LYS A 225 19.09 -3.92 9.29
N LEU A 226 17.86 -4.38 9.24
CA LEU A 226 17.06 -4.53 8.04
C LEU A 226 15.64 -4.01 8.28
N VAL A 227 15.10 -3.28 7.29
CA VAL A 227 13.69 -2.92 7.20
C VAL A 227 13.15 -3.47 5.88
N VAL A 228 12.13 -4.31 5.96
CA VAL A 228 11.45 -4.92 4.82
C VAL A 228 10.08 -4.29 4.67
N MET A 229 9.73 -3.93 3.44
CA MET A 229 8.43 -3.34 3.11
C MET A 229 7.85 -3.97 1.85
N PRO A 230 6.51 -4.04 1.73
CA PRO A 230 5.86 -4.66 0.56
C PRO A 230 5.94 -3.78 -0.69
N GLU A 231 6.15 -2.49 -0.49
CA GLU A 231 6.31 -1.49 -1.54
C GLU A 231 6.92 -0.20 -0.97
N GLU A 232 7.60 0.58 -1.79
CA GLU A 232 8.01 1.94 -1.43
C GLU A 232 7.01 2.95 -1.99
N ASN A 233 5.99 3.30 -1.17
CA ASN A 233 4.84 4.10 -1.53
C ASN A 233 4.79 5.40 -0.72
N LEU A 234 4.66 6.54 -1.41
CA LEU A 234 4.60 7.88 -0.80
C LEU A 234 3.38 8.06 0.12
N PHE A 235 2.23 7.49 -0.25
CA PHE A 235 0.98 7.63 0.53
C PHE A 235 1.04 6.93 1.89
N TYR A 236 1.95 5.98 2.05
CA TYR A 236 2.13 5.21 3.27
C TYR A 236 3.37 5.61 4.08
N ASN A 237 3.99 6.75 3.77
CA ASN A 237 5.23 7.21 4.41
C ASN A 237 6.43 6.25 4.29
N HIS A 238 6.40 5.27 3.37
CA HIS A 238 7.49 4.32 3.21
C HIS A 238 8.81 5.02 2.86
N HIS A 239 8.79 6.08 2.06
CA HIS A 239 9.97 6.91 1.76
C HIS A 239 10.59 7.55 3.02
N LEU A 240 9.78 7.88 4.03
CA LEU A 240 10.26 8.37 5.33
C LEU A 240 10.85 7.22 6.17
N ALA A 241 10.23 6.04 6.12
CA ALA A 241 10.76 4.85 6.77
C ALA A 241 12.12 4.46 6.19
N VAL A 242 12.29 4.47 4.86
CA VAL A 242 13.58 4.26 4.18
C VAL A 242 14.61 5.29 4.62
N HIS A 243 14.22 6.57 4.69
CA HIS A 243 15.12 7.63 5.13
C HIS A 243 15.60 7.45 6.58
N ALA A 244 14.68 7.13 7.49
CA ALA A 244 15.02 6.82 8.88
C ALA A 244 15.92 5.59 8.99
N THR A 245 15.67 4.55 8.18
CA THR A 245 16.49 3.33 8.08
C THR A 245 17.93 3.67 7.71
N HIS A 246 18.12 4.46 6.68
CA HIS A 246 19.46 4.89 6.25
C HIS A 246 20.15 5.77 7.30
N GLN A 247 19.41 6.64 7.99
CA GLN A 247 19.99 7.45 9.08
C GLN A 247 20.38 6.62 10.31
N ALA A 248 19.76 5.48 10.52
CA ALA A 248 20.12 4.53 11.56
C ALA A 248 21.31 3.62 11.17
N GLY A 249 21.79 3.69 9.93
CA GLY A 249 22.85 2.81 9.41
C GLY A 249 22.34 1.40 9.07
N ALA A 250 21.01 1.23 8.94
CA ALA A 250 20.36 0.00 8.50
C ALA A 250 20.07 0.02 6.99
N VAL A 251 19.59 -1.09 6.43
CA VAL A 251 19.23 -1.25 5.02
C VAL A 251 17.73 -1.44 4.85
N ALA A 252 17.19 -0.97 3.73
CA ALA A 252 15.80 -1.07 3.37
C ALA A 252 15.62 -1.91 2.09
N CYS A 253 14.77 -2.93 2.15
CA CYS A 253 14.47 -3.79 1.00
C CYS A 253 12.97 -3.85 0.75
N VAL A 254 12.58 -3.74 -0.53
CA VAL A 254 11.20 -3.98 -0.97
C VAL A 254 11.06 -5.46 -1.31
N VAL A 255 10.09 -6.13 -0.70
CA VAL A 255 9.62 -7.48 -1.04
C VAL A 255 8.21 -7.32 -1.62
N PRO A 256 8.05 -7.27 -2.94
CA PRO A 256 6.78 -6.94 -3.58
C PRO A 256 5.67 -7.92 -3.23
N PHE A 257 4.46 -7.41 -3.00
CA PHE A 257 3.28 -8.22 -2.72
C PHE A 257 2.36 -8.37 -3.94
N THR A 258 2.50 -7.47 -4.93
CA THR A 258 1.71 -7.45 -6.16
C THR A 258 2.48 -6.76 -7.29
N ILE A 259 2.04 -6.98 -8.51
CA ILE A 259 2.49 -6.20 -9.67
C ILE A 259 1.87 -4.81 -9.56
N VAL A 260 2.69 -3.78 -9.70
CA VAL A 260 2.25 -2.38 -9.70
C VAL A 260 2.31 -1.85 -11.12
N ASN A 261 1.14 -1.57 -11.70
CA ASN A 261 1.06 -0.94 -13.01
C ASN A 261 1.64 0.48 -12.97
N THR A 262 2.51 0.82 -13.92
CA THR A 262 3.18 2.13 -13.98
C THR A 262 2.21 3.31 -14.18
N LEU A 263 1.01 3.04 -14.68
CA LEU A 263 -0.03 4.03 -14.92
C LEU A 263 -1.17 3.98 -13.90
N GLU A 264 -1.15 3.03 -12.97
CA GLU A 264 -2.24 2.80 -12.02
C GLU A 264 -2.66 4.07 -11.28
N TRP A 265 -1.70 4.84 -10.77
CA TRP A 265 -2.01 6.09 -10.08
C TRP A 265 -2.52 7.18 -11.01
N ALA A 266 -1.99 7.25 -12.23
CA ALA A 266 -2.46 8.22 -13.21
C ALA A 266 -3.91 7.94 -13.62
N GLU A 267 -4.28 6.68 -13.76
CA GLU A 267 -5.66 6.24 -14.02
C GLU A 267 -6.56 6.47 -12.79
N ALA A 268 -6.15 6.01 -11.62
CA ALA A 268 -6.94 6.12 -10.40
C ALA A 268 -7.26 7.57 -10.03
N PHE A 269 -6.34 8.51 -10.32
CA PHE A 269 -6.50 9.93 -9.96
C PHE A 269 -6.90 10.83 -11.12
N TYR A 270 -7.15 10.27 -12.30
CA TYR A 270 -7.41 11.02 -13.52
C TYR A 270 -8.56 12.02 -13.40
N ASP A 271 -9.69 11.60 -12.84
CA ASP A 271 -10.90 12.41 -12.70
C ASP A 271 -10.99 13.15 -11.36
N ILE A 272 -10.02 12.96 -10.47
CA ILE A 272 -10.02 13.62 -9.16
C ILE A 272 -9.47 15.05 -9.28
N PRO A 273 -10.30 16.10 -9.05
CA PRO A 273 -9.88 17.51 -9.23
C PRO A 273 -8.64 17.89 -8.41
N SER A 274 -8.47 17.23 -7.24
CA SER A 274 -7.31 17.47 -6.37
C SER A 274 -5.98 16.98 -6.94
N TYR A 275 -5.95 16.24 -8.01
CA TYR A 275 -4.74 15.79 -8.69
C TYR A 275 -4.49 16.48 -10.03
N GLN A 276 -5.37 17.38 -10.48
CA GLN A 276 -5.20 18.10 -11.74
C GLN A 276 -4.40 19.39 -11.54
N VAL A 277 -3.56 19.76 -12.54
CA VAL A 277 -2.77 21.01 -12.52
C VAL A 277 -3.67 22.19 -12.89
N HIS A 278 -4.52 22.63 -11.95
CA HIS A 278 -5.32 23.84 -12.11
C HIS A 278 -5.21 24.76 -10.88
N GLY A 279 -5.65 26.01 -11.02
CA GLY A 279 -5.45 27.01 -9.98
C GLY A 279 -3.98 27.46 -9.84
N TRP A 280 -3.77 28.61 -9.21
CA TRP A 280 -2.45 29.26 -9.16
C TRP A 280 -1.44 28.48 -8.31
N ILE A 281 -1.86 27.89 -7.17
CA ILE A 281 -0.97 27.14 -6.26
C ILE A 281 -0.37 25.93 -6.98
N ARG A 282 -1.22 25.11 -7.64
CA ARG A 282 -0.76 23.89 -8.31
C ARG A 282 0.06 24.18 -9.55
N ARG A 283 -0.29 25.26 -10.30
CA ARG A 283 0.55 25.71 -11.41
C ARG A 283 1.93 26.15 -10.93
N SER A 284 2.02 26.82 -9.77
CA SER A 284 3.30 27.19 -9.16
C SER A 284 4.10 26.00 -8.70
N LEU A 285 3.45 25.03 -8.03
CA LEU A 285 4.09 23.76 -7.65
C LEU A 285 4.56 22.96 -8.87
N ALA A 286 3.74 22.86 -9.92
CA ALA A 286 4.10 22.16 -11.15
C ALA A 286 5.30 22.81 -11.88
N ARG A 287 5.44 24.14 -11.80
CA ARG A 287 6.61 24.86 -12.33
C ARG A 287 7.84 24.64 -11.46
N ALA A 288 7.68 24.70 -10.13
CA ALA A 288 8.77 24.52 -9.19
C ALA A 288 9.28 23.08 -9.14
N PHE A 289 8.39 22.10 -9.33
CA PHE A 289 8.66 20.67 -9.16
C PHE A 289 8.16 19.85 -10.37
N PRO A 290 8.73 20.04 -11.58
CA PRO A 290 8.21 19.43 -12.81
C PRO A 290 8.19 17.91 -12.79
N ARG A 291 9.10 17.23 -12.06
CA ARG A 291 9.12 15.77 -11.92
C ARG A 291 7.87 15.18 -11.24
N TRP A 292 7.12 16.01 -10.50
CA TRP A 292 5.88 15.61 -9.83
C TRP A 292 4.65 15.68 -10.73
N VAL A 293 4.85 16.06 -12.00
CA VAL A 293 3.78 16.20 -12.99
C VAL A 293 3.88 15.08 -14.01
N ILE A 294 2.79 14.39 -14.24
CA ILE A 294 2.63 13.45 -15.34
C ILE A 294 1.61 13.96 -16.36
N LEU A 295 1.88 13.75 -17.65
CA LEU A 295 0.89 13.94 -18.70
C LEU A 295 0.24 12.58 -18.99
N HIS A 296 -1.06 12.47 -18.72
CA HIS A 296 -1.83 11.26 -18.94
C HIS A 296 -3.13 11.57 -19.67
N LYS A 297 -3.41 10.88 -20.78
CA LYS A 297 -4.62 11.09 -21.62
C LYS A 297 -4.92 12.58 -21.90
N GLY A 298 -3.87 13.37 -22.20
CA GLY A 298 -3.99 14.81 -22.49
C GLY A 298 -4.16 15.73 -21.27
N ARG A 299 -4.27 15.21 -20.04
CA ARG A 299 -4.34 16.00 -18.80
C ARG A 299 -3.01 16.00 -18.04
N ARG A 300 -2.68 17.14 -17.47
CA ARG A 300 -1.53 17.24 -16.55
C ARG A 300 -2.01 16.98 -15.12
N LEU A 301 -1.48 15.92 -14.54
CA LEU A 301 -1.75 15.53 -13.15
C LEU A 301 -0.55 15.87 -12.28
N ILE A 302 -0.80 16.16 -11.00
CA ILE A 302 0.21 16.46 -9.99
C ILE A 302 -0.20 15.84 -8.66
N LEU A 303 0.74 15.24 -7.94
CA LEU A 303 0.48 14.69 -6.61
C LEU A 303 0.11 15.79 -5.60
N PRO A 304 -0.59 15.46 -4.50
CA PRO A 304 -0.97 16.45 -3.48
C PRO A 304 0.23 17.16 -2.88
N SER A 305 0.05 18.44 -2.57
CA SER A 305 1.12 19.35 -2.11
C SER A 305 1.88 18.82 -0.88
N LEU A 306 1.22 18.10 0.01
CA LEU A 306 1.83 17.53 1.20
C LEU A 306 2.95 16.54 0.85
N TYR A 307 2.70 15.62 -0.09
CA TYR A 307 3.70 14.62 -0.49
C TYR A 307 4.88 15.26 -1.23
N ILE A 308 4.59 16.26 -2.10
CA ILE A 308 5.64 17.02 -2.78
C ILE A 308 6.52 17.73 -1.75
N LEU A 309 5.91 18.54 -0.90
CA LEU A 309 6.63 19.38 0.04
C LEU A 309 7.32 18.55 1.12
N GLY A 310 6.72 17.46 1.56
CA GLY A 310 7.33 16.54 2.52
C GLY A 310 8.57 15.86 1.96
N ALA A 311 8.46 15.22 0.80
CA ALA A 311 9.58 14.53 0.18
C ALA A 311 10.72 15.51 -0.20
N GLU A 312 10.39 16.71 -0.69
CA GLU A 312 11.38 17.73 -1.00
C GLU A 312 12.01 18.34 0.28
N TYR A 313 11.21 18.50 1.35
CA TYR A 313 11.71 18.97 2.65
C TYR A 313 12.73 18.01 3.27
N PHE A 314 12.49 16.71 3.20
CA PHE A 314 13.45 15.69 3.67
C PHE A 314 14.57 15.43 2.64
N GLY A 315 14.45 15.91 1.41
CA GLY A 315 15.39 15.68 0.30
C GLY A 315 15.38 14.22 -0.18
N ILE A 316 14.23 13.56 -0.11
CA ILE A 316 14.02 12.14 -0.42
C ILE A 316 13.00 11.90 -1.52
N ALA A 317 12.73 12.93 -2.31
CA ALA A 317 11.83 12.78 -3.45
C ALA A 317 12.30 11.64 -4.36
N PRO A 318 11.39 10.73 -4.78
CA PRO A 318 11.75 9.61 -5.65
C PRO A 318 12.14 10.10 -7.05
N THR A 319 12.82 9.25 -7.80
CA THR A 319 13.21 9.55 -9.19
C THR A 319 11.98 9.80 -10.06
N ASN A 320 10.99 8.91 -9.98
CA ASN A 320 9.68 9.08 -10.59
C ASN A 320 8.58 9.01 -9.52
N PRO A 321 8.01 10.15 -9.06
CA PRO A 321 6.99 10.12 -8.00
C PRO A 321 5.69 9.40 -8.35
N TRP A 322 5.45 9.15 -9.64
CA TRP A 322 4.26 8.43 -10.13
C TRP A 322 4.46 6.91 -10.22
N LEU A 323 5.67 6.44 -9.97
CA LEU A 323 6.04 5.05 -9.99
C LEU A 323 6.35 4.56 -8.56
N ILE A 324 5.57 3.60 -8.07
CA ILE A 324 5.85 2.89 -6.81
C ILE A 324 7.21 2.19 -6.92
N ASN A 325 7.95 2.09 -5.82
CA ASN A 325 9.29 1.51 -5.73
C ASN A 325 10.41 2.30 -6.44
N SER A 326 10.13 3.50 -6.96
CA SER A 326 11.16 4.37 -7.57
C SER A 326 11.93 5.23 -6.55
N GLY A 327 11.72 5.00 -5.27
CA GLY A 327 12.35 5.77 -4.19
C GLY A 327 13.79 5.36 -3.89
N ARG A 328 14.16 5.23 -2.63
CA ARG A 328 15.55 5.06 -2.16
C ARG A 328 15.81 3.76 -1.41
N ALA A 329 14.89 2.80 -1.42
CA ALA A 329 15.17 1.46 -0.92
C ALA A 329 16.45 0.90 -1.56
N ASP A 330 17.25 0.15 -0.81
CA ASP A 330 18.54 -0.36 -1.27
C ASP A 330 18.37 -1.46 -2.33
N ALA A 331 17.29 -2.25 -2.24
CA ALA A 331 16.96 -3.27 -3.22
C ALA A 331 15.45 -3.52 -3.34
N ILE A 332 15.08 -4.11 -4.48
CA ILE A 332 13.77 -4.73 -4.74
C ILE A 332 14.05 -6.22 -4.98
N ALA A 333 13.48 -7.08 -4.13
CA ALA A 333 13.54 -8.54 -4.27
C ALA A 333 12.54 -8.99 -5.35
N ALA A 334 12.97 -8.92 -6.62
CA ALA A 334 12.10 -9.20 -7.76
C ALA A 334 11.70 -10.68 -7.81
N GLU A 335 10.43 -10.92 -8.08
CA GLU A 335 9.79 -12.24 -7.98
C GLU A 335 10.17 -13.15 -9.14
N SER A 336 10.53 -12.58 -10.29
CA SER A 336 10.81 -13.36 -11.50
C SER A 336 11.68 -12.60 -12.50
N PRO A 337 12.27 -13.27 -13.50
CA PRO A 337 12.98 -12.61 -14.60
C PRO A 337 12.09 -11.60 -15.33
N PHE A 338 10.83 -11.94 -15.57
CA PHE A 338 9.84 -11.05 -16.17
C PHE A 338 9.67 -9.75 -15.35
N MET A 339 9.54 -9.85 -14.02
CA MET A 339 9.43 -8.69 -13.15
C MET A 339 10.72 -7.87 -13.10
N CYS A 340 11.88 -8.48 -13.22
CA CYS A 340 13.13 -7.72 -13.38
C CYS A 340 13.10 -6.84 -14.63
N ASP A 341 12.64 -7.36 -15.74
CA ASP A 341 12.52 -6.61 -17.00
C ASP A 341 11.41 -5.55 -16.92
N TYR A 342 10.30 -5.88 -16.27
CA TYR A 342 9.22 -4.94 -16.02
C TYR A 342 9.69 -3.72 -15.23
N TYR A 343 10.39 -3.91 -14.11
CA TYR A 343 10.93 -2.82 -13.29
C TYR A 343 11.97 -1.99 -14.05
N ARG A 344 12.83 -2.61 -14.87
CA ARG A 344 13.80 -1.89 -15.72
C ARG A 344 13.09 -1.03 -16.76
N LYS A 345 12.08 -1.55 -17.44
CA LYS A 345 11.26 -0.82 -18.43
C LYS A 345 10.50 0.33 -17.76
N ALA A 346 10.06 0.16 -16.53
CA ALA A 346 9.43 1.20 -15.73
C ALA A 346 10.41 2.33 -15.30
N GLY A 347 11.71 2.16 -15.48
CA GLY A 347 12.74 3.14 -15.15
C GLY A 347 13.34 3.00 -13.75
N ILE A 348 13.17 1.85 -13.09
CA ILE A 348 13.86 1.55 -11.84
C ILE A 348 15.33 1.18 -12.15
N PRO A 349 16.31 1.74 -11.42
CA PRO A 349 17.72 1.45 -11.64
C PRO A 349 18.04 -0.04 -11.50
N SER A 350 18.80 -0.58 -12.46
CA SER A 350 19.06 -2.03 -12.54
C SER A 350 19.81 -2.57 -11.32
N GLU A 351 20.64 -1.76 -10.68
CA GLU A 351 21.40 -2.11 -9.48
C GLU A 351 20.52 -2.34 -8.25
N LYS A 352 19.29 -1.81 -8.25
CA LYS A 352 18.31 -2.07 -7.19
C LYS A 352 17.53 -3.35 -7.39
N ILE A 353 17.47 -3.88 -8.61
CA ILE A 353 16.60 -5.00 -8.97
C ILE A 353 17.38 -6.28 -8.75
N ARG A 354 16.95 -7.11 -7.80
CA ARG A 354 17.60 -8.35 -7.42
C ARG A 354 16.64 -9.51 -7.58
N LEU A 355 16.95 -10.44 -8.48
CA LEU A 355 16.13 -11.63 -8.73
C LEU A 355 16.22 -12.60 -7.55
N THR A 356 15.13 -12.76 -6.81
CA THR A 356 15.07 -13.69 -5.66
C THR A 356 14.01 -14.76 -5.80
N GLY A 357 12.97 -14.51 -6.59
CA GLY A 357 11.71 -15.24 -6.49
C GLY A 357 10.81 -14.66 -5.39
N ALA A 358 9.53 -15.00 -5.41
CA ALA A 358 8.59 -14.64 -4.35
C ALA A 358 8.52 -15.76 -3.29
N ILE A 359 8.56 -15.40 -2.00
CA ILE A 359 8.44 -16.40 -0.91
C ILE A 359 7.11 -17.16 -0.99
N SER A 360 6.03 -16.48 -1.42
CA SER A 360 4.75 -17.12 -1.70
C SER A 360 4.85 -18.26 -2.72
N ASP A 361 5.81 -18.17 -3.64
CA ASP A 361 5.98 -19.18 -4.69
C ASP A 361 6.65 -20.45 -4.14
N ASP A 362 7.45 -20.37 -3.07
CA ASP A 362 7.94 -21.56 -2.35
C ASP A 362 6.76 -22.38 -1.77
N LYS A 363 5.67 -21.72 -1.37
CA LYS A 363 4.44 -22.39 -0.96
C LYS A 363 3.74 -23.03 -2.17
N LEU A 364 3.64 -22.31 -3.30
CA LEU A 364 3.06 -22.86 -4.53
C LEU A 364 3.84 -24.07 -5.03
N TYR A 365 5.18 -24.04 -4.96
CA TYR A 365 6.03 -25.18 -5.30
C TYR A 365 5.68 -26.42 -4.48
N ARG A 366 5.48 -26.27 -3.16
CA ARG A 366 5.07 -27.36 -2.26
C ARG A 366 3.66 -27.87 -2.56
N ILE A 367 2.71 -26.97 -2.84
CA ILE A 367 1.33 -27.35 -3.19
C ILE A 367 1.33 -28.15 -4.48
N LEU A 368 2.05 -27.71 -5.50
CA LEU A 368 2.13 -28.39 -6.79
C LEU A 368 2.74 -29.79 -6.67
N SER A 369 3.73 -29.97 -5.80
CA SER A 369 4.34 -31.30 -5.56
C SER A 369 3.37 -32.30 -4.88
N GLN A 370 2.29 -31.81 -4.27
CA GLN A 370 1.28 -32.61 -3.55
C GLN A 370 -0.13 -32.44 -4.14
N ARG A 371 -0.23 -31.96 -5.39
CA ARG A 371 -1.48 -31.51 -6.04
C ARG A 371 -2.62 -32.50 -5.92
N ASP A 372 -2.39 -33.76 -6.28
CA ASP A 372 -3.45 -34.78 -6.29
C ASP A 372 -3.95 -35.13 -4.88
N THR A 373 -3.02 -35.22 -3.90
CA THR A 373 -3.38 -35.42 -2.50
C THR A 373 -4.22 -34.27 -1.97
N LEU A 374 -3.84 -33.04 -2.28
CA LEU A 374 -4.54 -31.83 -1.84
C LEU A 374 -5.91 -31.66 -2.53
N ARG A 375 -6.05 -32.08 -3.79
CA ARG A 375 -7.35 -32.16 -4.48
C ARG A 375 -8.30 -33.11 -3.76
N SER A 376 -7.82 -34.31 -3.42
CA SER A 376 -8.60 -35.30 -2.72
C SER A 376 -9.02 -34.82 -1.33
N ALA A 377 -8.12 -34.14 -0.61
CA ALA A 377 -8.41 -33.56 0.69
C ALA A 377 -9.44 -32.41 0.59
N LEU A 378 -9.33 -31.54 -0.43
CA LEU A 378 -10.30 -30.48 -0.70
C LEU A 378 -11.70 -31.07 -0.96
N ALA A 379 -11.79 -32.09 -1.83
CA ALA A 379 -13.03 -32.78 -2.13
C ALA A 379 -13.69 -33.34 -0.88
N ALA A 380 -12.93 -34.06 -0.06
CA ALA A 380 -13.42 -34.65 1.19
C ALA A 380 -13.88 -33.59 2.20
N THR A 381 -13.09 -32.51 2.38
CA THR A 381 -13.40 -31.43 3.33
C THR A 381 -14.65 -30.64 2.95
N GLN A 382 -14.84 -30.39 1.65
CA GLN A 382 -15.98 -29.62 1.14
C GLN A 382 -17.20 -30.51 0.81
N GLY A 383 -17.08 -31.81 0.91
CA GLY A 383 -18.14 -32.75 0.54
C GLY A 383 -18.49 -32.71 -0.95
N ILE A 384 -17.51 -32.48 -1.82
CA ILE A 384 -17.69 -32.31 -3.27
C ILE A 384 -17.12 -33.52 -3.98
N GLU A 385 -17.85 -34.04 -4.96
CA GLU A 385 -17.32 -35.01 -5.92
C GLU A 385 -16.65 -34.25 -7.08
N LEU A 386 -15.33 -34.36 -7.20
CA LEU A 386 -14.59 -33.75 -8.30
C LEU A 386 -14.74 -34.60 -9.58
N ARG A 387 -15.37 -34.03 -10.61
CA ARG A 387 -15.59 -34.67 -11.91
C ARG A 387 -14.87 -33.87 -13.00
N GLY A 388 -14.19 -34.58 -13.89
CA GLY A 388 -13.51 -33.98 -15.04
C GLY A 388 -12.52 -32.88 -14.66
N ARG A 389 -12.51 -31.79 -15.41
CA ARG A 389 -11.62 -30.65 -15.15
C ARG A 389 -12.12 -29.78 -14.02
N ILE A 390 -11.22 -29.36 -13.15
CA ILE A 390 -11.51 -28.40 -12.10
C ILE A 390 -11.36 -26.99 -12.64
N ILE A 391 -12.47 -26.28 -12.79
CA ILE A 391 -12.49 -24.86 -13.17
C ILE A 391 -12.66 -24.05 -11.88
N LEU A 392 -11.71 -23.17 -11.60
CA LEU A 392 -11.80 -22.23 -10.46
C LEU A 392 -12.16 -20.84 -10.96
N LEU A 393 -13.29 -20.32 -10.53
CA LEU A 393 -13.69 -18.92 -10.77
C LEU A 393 -13.34 -18.07 -9.53
N GLY A 394 -12.39 -17.17 -9.70
CA GLY A 394 -12.14 -16.08 -8.72
C GLY A 394 -13.19 -14.98 -8.91
N LEU A 395 -14.23 -14.97 -8.10
CA LEU A 395 -15.33 -14.04 -8.27
C LEU A 395 -14.91 -12.61 -7.92
N PRO A 396 -15.03 -11.62 -8.84
CA PRO A 396 -14.63 -10.25 -8.60
C PRO A 396 -15.57 -9.55 -7.60
N PRO A 397 -15.13 -8.49 -6.89
CA PRO A 397 -16.03 -7.67 -6.09
C PRO A 397 -17.01 -6.91 -7.00
N ASP A 398 -18.15 -6.49 -6.44
CA ASP A 398 -19.08 -5.58 -7.12
C ASP A 398 -18.40 -4.21 -7.36
N GLN A 399 -18.34 -3.79 -8.63
CA GLN A 399 -17.78 -2.50 -9.07
C GLN A 399 -18.82 -1.61 -9.77
N PHE A 400 -20.08 -2.03 -9.86
CA PHE A 400 -21.12 -1.24 -10.53
C PHE A 400 -21.45 0.06 -9.79
N GLY A 401 -21.28 0.09 -8.46
CA GLY A 401 -21.46 1.30 -7.65
C GLY A 401 -20.46 2.43 -7.91
N ALA A 402 -19.35 2.15 -8.57
CA ALA A 402 -18.35 3.15 -8.97
C ALA A 402 -18.68 3.86 -10.31
N GLY A 403 -19.81 3.52 -10.92
CA GLY A 403 -20.23 3.99 -12.24
C GLY A 403 -19.92 2.97 -13.35
N GLN A 404 -20.89 2.86 -14.27
CA GLN A 404 -20.76 1.94 -15.41
C GLN A 404 -19.71 2.47 -16.39
N ARG A 405 -18.73 1.64 -16.73
CA ARG A 405 -17.70 1.99 -17.72
C ARG A 405 -18.22 1.77 -19.14
N PRO A 406 -17.84 2.63 -20.10
CA PRO A 406 -18.22 2.44 -21.49
C PRO A 406 -17.81 1.05 -22.01
N GLY A 407 -18.76 0.31 -22.59
CA GLY A 407 -18.51 -1.02 -23.14
C GLY A 407 -18.73 -2.19 -22.18
N CYS A 408 -19.03 -1.97 -20.90
CA CYS A 408 -19.54 -3.02 -20.03
C CYS A 408 -20.93 -3.46 -20.50
N GLU A 409 -21.14 -4.78 -20.67
CA GLU A 409 -22.36 -5.35 -21.23
C GLU A 409 -23.41 -5.77 -20.17
N PHE A 410 -23.20 -5.36 -18.90
CA PHE A 410 -24.08 -5.66 -17.78
C PHE A 410 -24.45 -4.37 -17.04
N ASP A 411 -25.66 -4.33 -16.51
CA ASP A 411 -26.17 -3.24 -15.69
C ASP A 411 -26.08 -3.55 -14.19
N GLU A 412 -26.09 -4.84 -13.83
CA GLU A 412 -26.09 -5.29 -12.44
C GLU A 412 -25.08 -6.41 -12.20
N TYR A 413 -24.53 -6.42 -10.98
CA TYR A 413 -23.55 -7.41 -10.54
C TYR A 413 -24.11 -8.84 -10.56
N THR A 414 -25.35 -9.02 -10.09
CA THR A 414 -26.00 -10.33 -10.03
C THR A 414 -26.17 -10.96 -11.40
N ASP A 415 -26.54 -10.16 -12.42
CA ASP A 415 -26.70 -10.64 -13.80
C ASP A 415 -25.36 -11.04 -14.42
N MET A 416 -24.33 -10.24 -14.17
CA MET A 416 -22.96 -10.55 -14.60
C MET A 416 -22.51 -11.88 -14.02
N VAL A 417 -22.61 -12.06 -12.71
CA VAL A 417 -22.15 -13.27 -12.03
C VAL A 417 -22.95 -14.50 -12.45
N ARG A 418 -24.28 -14.36 -12.56
CA ARG A 418 -25.16 -15.41 -13.08
C ARG A 418 -24.75 -15.83 -14.49
N PHE A 419 -24.50 -14.88 -15.36
CA PHE A 419 -24.04 -15.15 -16.72
C PHE A 419 -22.70 -15.89 -16.73
N MET A 420 -21.73 -15.42 -15.94
CA MET A 420 -20.39 -16.04 -15.89
C MET A 420 -20.47 -17.51 -15.46
N VAL A 421 -21.27 -17.82 -14.44
CA VAL A 421 -21.45 -19.19 -13.96
C VAL A 421 -22.20 -20.04 -14.99
N GLN A 422 -23.30 -19.54 -15.54
CA GLN A 422 -24.08 -20.28 -16.55
C GLN A 422 -23.30 -20.56 -17.82
N ALA A 423 -22.40 -19.70 -18.24
CA ALA A 423 -21.54 -19.93 -19.40
C ALA A 423 -20.57 -21.10 -19.20
N ILE A 424 -20.24 -21.41 -17.94
CA ILE A 424 -19.39 -22.56 -17.59
C ILE A 424 -20.26 -23.83 -17.40
N THR A 425 -21.37 -23.73 -16.67
CA THR A 425 -22.16 -24.91 -16.24
C THR A 425 -23.11 -25.45 -17.29
N ARG A 426 -23.51 -24.64 -18.29
CA ARG A 426 -24.45 -25.09 -19.34
C ARG A 426 -23.81 -26.14 -20.23
N GLY A 427 -24.29 -27.39 -20.13
CA GLY A 427 -23.84 -28.51 -20.98
C GLY A 427 -22.54 -29.17 -20.51
N THR A 428 -22.02 -28.84 -19.31
CA THR A 428 -20.70 -29.30 -18.85
C THR A 428 -20.74 -30.11 -17.55
N GLN A 429 -21.92 -30.39 -17.01
CA GLN A 429 -22.12 -30.96 -15.66
C GLN A 429 -21.36 -32.27 -15.38
N ASP A 430 -21.10 -33.08 -16.41
CA ASP A 430 -20.35 -34.33 -16.27
C ASP A 430 -18.87 -34.23 -16.66
N SER A 431 -18.46 -33.13 -17.29
CA SER A 431 -17.12 -32.93 -17.84
C SER A 431 -16.23 -31.97 -17.07
N CYS A 432 -16.79 -31.23 -16.11
CA CYS A 432 -16.02 -30.34 -15.23
C CYS A 432 -16.70 -30.08 -13.88
N THR A 433 -15.90 -29.73 -12.90
CA THR A 433 -16.34 -29.23 -11.59
C THR A 433 -16.05 -27.75 -11.51
N LEU A 434 -17.08 -26.91 -11.30
CA LEU A 434 -16.91 -25.47 -11.09
C LEU A 434 -16.82 -25.16 -9.60
N LEU A 435 -15.66 -24.66 -9.20
CA LEU A 435 -15.38 -24.12 -7.88
C LEU A 435 -15.38 -22.58 -7.93
N ILE A 436 -16.02 -21.93 -6.98
CA ILE A 436 -16.07 -20.47 -6.87
C ILE A 436 -15.39 -20.04 -5.57
N ASN A 437 -14.34 -19.22 -5.68
CA ASN A 437 -13.74 -18.54 -4.54
C ASN A 437 -14.20 -17.08 -4.51
N LEU A 438 -14.79 -16.66 -3.39
CA LEU A 438 -15.34 -15.32 -3.23
C LEU A 438 -14.27 -14.31 -2.89
N HIS A 439 -14.35 -13.12 -3.51
CA HIS A 439 -13.54 -12.00 -3.06
C HIS A 439 -13.90 -11.61 -1.60
N PRO A 440 -12.94 -11.23 -0.73
CA PRO A 440 -13.20 -10.92 0.69
C PRO A 440 -14.29 -9.87 0.96
N ARG A 441 -14.61 -9.03 -0.02
CA ARG A 441 -15.67 -8.02 0.08
C ARG A 441 -17.08 -8.53 -0.27
N ILE A 442 -17.22 -9.81 -0.67
CA ILE A 442 -18.51 -10.40 -1.05
C ILE A 442 -19.07 -11.17 0.14
N ALA A 443 -20.28 -10.82 0.55
CA ALA A 443 -21.02 -11.59 1.53
C ALA A 443 -21.52 -12.91 0.89
N PRO A 444 -21.23 -14.10 1.43
CA PRO A 444 -21.65 -15.38 0.84
C PRO A 444 -23.17 -15.46 0.57
N ALA A 445 -23.97 -14.89 1.46
CA ALA A 445 -25.42 -14.86 1.31
C ALA A 445 -25.90 -14.12 0.05
N SER A 446 -25.18 -13.11 -0.44
CA SER A 446 -25.56 -12.35 -1.63
C SER A 446 -25.41 -13.12 -2.95
N VAL A 447 -24.65 -14.22 -2.93
CA VAL A 447 -24.36 -15.05 -4.11
C VAL A 447 -24.72 -16.53 -3.89
N SER A 448 -25.50 -16.86 -2.87
CA SER A 448 -25.92 -18.25 -2.55
C SER A 448 -26.64 -18.94 -3.70
N PHE A 449 -27.38 -18.19 -4.53
CA PHE A 449 -28.07 -18.69 -5.73
C PHE A 449 -27.15 -19.37 -6.75
N LEU A 450 -25.83 -19.18 -6.66
CA LEU A 450 -24.86 -19.79 -7.57
C LEU A 450 -24.76 -21.31 -7.37
N SER A 451 -25.07 -21.79 -6.17
CA SER A 451 -25.13 -23.23 -5.90
C SER A 451 -26.26 -23.91 -6.67
N ASP A 452 -27.38 -23.24 -6.87
CA ASP A 452 -28.51 -23.74 -7.68
C ASP A 452 -28.16 -23.85 -9.18
N LEU A 453 -27.08 -23.19 -9.60
CA LEU A 453 -26.54 -23.27 -10.98
C LEU A 453 -25.49 -24.35 -11.16
N GLY A 454 -25.28 -25.23 -10.16
CA GLY A 454 -24.31 -26.33 -10.22
C GLY A 454 -22.87 -25.93 -9.91
N ALA A 455 -22.65 -24.77 -9.26
CA ALA A 455 -21.34 -24.33 -8.83
C ALA A 455 -21.13 -24.61 -7.33
N HIS A 456 -19.88 -24.89 -6.93
CA HIS A 456 -19.52 -25.08 -5.52
C HIS A 456 -18.79 -23.84 -5.00
N ILE A 457 -19.43 -23.12 -4.08
CA ILE A 457 -18.79 -22.00 -3.38
C ILE A 457 -17.86 -22.59 -2.32
N ILE A 458 -16.56 -22.35 -2.46
CA ILE A 458 -15.54 -22.87 -1.55
C ILE A 458 -14.86 -21.76 -0.77
N SER A 459 -14.47 -22.07 0.46
CA SER A 459 -13.70 -21.18 1.32
C SER A 459 -12.22 -21.58 1.29
N GLY A 460 -11.37 -20.62 1.54
CA GLY A 460 -9.93 -20.79 1.62
C GLY A 460 -9.17 -19.68 0.90
N PRO A 461 -7.88 -19.55 1.18
CA PRO A 461 -7.02 -18.59 0.48
C PRO A 461 -6.91 -18.95 -0.99
N ILE A 462 -7.08 -17.96 -1.87
CA ILE A 462 -7.05 -18.18 -3.33
C ILE A 462 -5.73 -18.78 -3.80
N GLU A 463 -4.62 -18.45 -3.15
CA GLU A 463 -3.29 -18.98 -3.44
C GLU A 463 -3.15 -20.49 -3.15
N ASP A 464 -3.99 -21.06 -2.30
CA ASP A 464 -4.02 -22.50 -2.04
C ASP A 464 -4.91 -23.23 -3.04
N LEU A 465 -5.84 -22.54 -3.66
CA LEU A 465 -6.85 -23.10 -4.56
C LEU A 465 -6.44 -23.04 -6.04
N VAL A 466 -5.84 -21.92 -6.48
CA VAL A 466 -5.42 -21.75 -7.88
C VAL A 466 -4.49 -22.88 -8.37
N PRO A 467 -3.47 -23.34 -7.62
CA PRO A 467 -2.62 -24.45 -8.06
C PRO A 467 -3.35 -25.79 -8.23
N LEU A 468 -4.51 -25.92 -7.60
CA LEU A 468 -5.34 -27.12 -7.67
C LEU A 468 -6.29 -27.11 -8.89
N ALA A 469 -6.48 -25.97 -9.55
CA ALA A 469 -7.38 -25.87 -10.70
C ALA A 469 -6.72 -26.39 -12.00
N ASP A 470 -7.53 -26.81 -12.95
CA ASP A 470 -7.11 -27.10 -14.33
C ASP A 470 -7.28 -25.87 -15.24
N LEU A 471 -8.23 -25.00 -14.92
CA LEU A 471 -8.47 -23.72 -15.57
C LEU A 471 -8.82 -22.68 -14.52
N TYR A 472 -8.20 -21.51 -14.58
CA TYR A 472 -8.53 -20.38 -13.73
C TYR A 472 -9.27 -19.31 -14.52
N VAL A 473 -10.42 -18.90 -14.02
CA VAL A 473 -11.23 -17.81 -14.58
C VAL A 473 -11.16 -16.62 -13.63
N ALA A 474 -10.75 -15.48 -14.12
CA ALA A 474 -10.56 -14.26 -13.35
C ALA A 474 -11.10 -13.03 -14.07
N VAL A 475 -11.26 -11.93 -13.34
CA VAL A 475 -11.66 -10.61 -13.84
C VAL A 475 -10.57 -9.61 -13.46
N ALA A 476 -9.68 -9.29 -14.37
CA ALA A 476 -8.61 -8.28 -14.22
C ALA A 476 -7.94 -8.34 -12.82
N SER A 477 -7.55 -9.54 -12.39
CA SER A 477 -7.11 -9.79 -11.01
C SER A 477 -5.60 -10.02 -10.92
N ALA A 478 -4.95 -9.47 -9.90
CA ALA A 478 -3.56 -9.77 -9.56
C ALA A 478 -3.31 -11.26 -9.25
N THR A 479 -4.37 -12.03 -8.92
CA THR A 479 -4.28 -13.48 -8.68
C THR A 479 -4.00 -14.30 -9.94
N ILE A 480 -4.12 -13.70 -11.13
CA ILE A 480 -3.68 -14.29 -12.42
C ILE A 480 -2.20 -14.67 -12.36
N ARG A 481 -1.37 -13.89 -11.64
CA ARG A 481 0.03 -14.25 -11.41
C ARG A 481 0.19 -15.63 -10.76
N LEU A 482 -0.67 -15.97 -9.80
CA LEU A 482 -0.62 -17.31 -9.15
C LEU A 482 -0.89 -18.44 -10.14
N ALA A 483 -1.82 -18.24 -11.07
CA ALA A 483 -2.14 -19.21 -12.11
C ALA A 483 -0.98 -19.36 -13.11
N ILE A 484 -0.36 -18.24 -13.54
CA ILE A 484 0.82 -18.26 -14.39
C ILE A 484 1.95 -19.02 -13.68
N THR A 485 2.24 -18.67 -12.40
CA THR A 485 3.26 -19.34 -11.60
C THR A 485 3.01 -20.83 -11.45
N SER A 486 1.75 -21.23 -11.31
CA SER A 486 1.35 -22.64 -11.16
C SER A 486 1.17 -23.37 -12.50
N ALA A 487 1.48 -22.73 -13.61
CA ALA A 487 1.24 -23.24 -14.96
C ALA A 487 -0.22 -23.66 -15.22
N VAL A 488 -1.18 -22.96 -14.59
CA VAL A 488 -2.61 -23.14 -14.79
C VAL A 488 -3.10 -22.17 -15.87
N PRO A 489 -3.74 -22.63 -16.95
CA PRO A 489 -4.31 -21.77 -17.98
C PRO A 489 -5.31 -20.76 -17.42
N VAL A 490 -5.38 -19.58 -18.03
CA VAL A 490 -6.20 -18.48 -17.55
C VAL A 490 -7.17 -17.98 -18.61
N VAL A 491 -8.41 -17.76 -18.19
CA VAL A 491 -9.38 -16.92 -18.89
C VAL A 491 -9.53 -15.63 -18.08
N ASN A 492 -8.99 -14.52 -18.59
CA ASN A 492 -9.14 -13.20 -18.01
C ASN A 492 -10.29 -12.46 -18.73
N TYR A 493 -11.45 -12.40 -18.06
CA TYR A 493 -12.62 -11.70 -18.60
C TYR A 493 -12.67 -10.28 -18.05
N ASP A 494 -12.18 -9.30 -18.83
CA ASP A 494 -12.24 -7.88 -18.45
C ASP A 494 -13.62 -7.28 -18.65
N VAL A 495 -14.59 -7.81 -17.92
CA VAL A 495 -16.01 -7.40 -17.96
C VAL A 495 -16.19 -5.92 -17.57
N TYR A 496 -15.32 -5.39 -16.70
CA TYR A 496 -15.34 -3.98 -16.25
C TYR A 496 -14.61 -3.01 -17.16
N ARG A 497 -13.99 -3.49 -18.26
CA ARG A 497 -13.26 -2.65 -19.22
C ARG A 497 -12.14 -1.83 -18.57
N TYR A 498 -11.33 -2.46 -17.72
CA TYR A 498 -10.14 -1.84 -17.17
C TYR A 498 -9.05 -1.62 -18.21
N ASP A 499 -9.00 -2.48 -19.23
CA ASP A 499 -8.01 -2.44 -20.32
C ASP A 499 -6.55 -2.46 -19.80
N TYR A 500 -6.29 -3.23 -18.74
CA TYR A 500 -4.93 -3.40 -18.23
C TYR A 500 -4.10 -4.26 -19.17
N ASP A 501 -2.84 -3.87 -19.34
CA ASP A 501 -1.88 -4.55 -20.23
C ASP A 501 -0.96 -5.54 -19.48
N ASP A 502 -1.19 -5.79 -18.18
CA ASP A 502 -0.27 -6.52 -17.31
C ASP A 502 0.06 -7.94 -17.78
N TYR A 503 -0.90 -8.62 -18.40
CA TYR A 503 -0.76 -10.00 -18.88
C TYR A 503 -0.86 -10.13 -20.40
N LYS A 504 -0.85 -9.02 -21.10
CA LYS A 504 -1.02 -8.98 -22.55
C LYS A 504 0.11 -9.70 -23.28
N GLY A 505 -0.28 -10.58 -24.20
CA GLY A 505 0.66 -11.35 -25.01
C GLY A 505 1.24 -12.59 -24.35
N LEU A 506 0.85 -12.92 -23.10
CA LEU A 506 1.19 -14.19 -22.48
C LEU A 506 0.32 -15.31 -23.06
N ALA A 507 0.93 -16.29 -23.75
CA ALA A 507 0.22 -17.29 -24.54
C ALA A 507 -0.74 -18.18 -23.74
N GLY A 508 -0.53 -18.34 -22.44
CA GLY A 508 -1.39 -19.10 -21.52
C GLY A 508 -2.54 -18.30 -20.90
N VAL A 509 -2.67 -17.00 -21.23
CA VAL A 509 -3.71 -16.11 -20.72
C VAL A 509 -4.59 -15.63 -21.88
N LEU A 510 -5.86 -16.00 -21.85
CA LEU A 510 -6.84 -15.54 -22.82
C LEU A 510 -7.55 -14.30 -22.30
N GLU A 511 -7.33 -13.16 -22.93
CA GLU A 511 -7.98 -11.89 -22.59
C GLU A 511 -9.27 -11.73 -23.38
N LEU A 512 -10.39 -11.65 -22.68
CA LEU A 512 -11.74 -11.56 -23.24
C LEU A 512 -12.44 -10.31 -22.74
N LYS A 513 -13.28 -9.73 -23.60
CA LYS A 513 -13.98 -8.49 -23.24
C LYS A 513 -15.50 -8.58 -23.41
N THR A 514 -16.01 -9.46 -24.24
CA THR A 514 -17.42 -9.57 -24.55
C THR A 514 -18.05 -10.87 -24.03
N ARG A 515 -19.37 -10.84 -23.84
CA ARG A 515 -20.16 -12.02 -23.45
C ARG A 515 -20.02 -13.17 -24.46
N SER A 516 -20.00 -12.83 -25.77
CA SER A 516 -19.83 -13.83 -26.85
C SER A 516 -18.49 -14.51 -26.74
N GLU A 517 -17.38 -13.73 -26.69
CA GLU A 517 -16.03 -14.26 -26.53
C GLU A 517 -15.91 -15.17 -25.32
N TYR A 518 -16.46 -14.73 -24.17
CA TYR A 518 -16.43 -15.50 -22.92
C TYR A 518 -17.14 -16.84 -23.05
N SER A 519 -18.39 -16.84 -23.55
CA SER A 519 -19.19 -18.06 -23.70
C SER A 519 -18.58 -19.03 -24.71
N GLU A 520 -18.12 -18.53 -25.86
CA GLU A 520 -17.52 -19.35 -26.95
C GLU A 520 -16.18 -19.95 -26.52
N THR A 521 -15.36 -19.16 -25.80
CA THR A 521 -14.06 -19.61 -25.33
C THR A 521 -14.21 -20.71 -24.29
N LEU A 522 -15.06 -20.51 -23.27
CA LEU A 522 -15.26 -21.50 -22.22
C LEU A 522 -15.87 -22.79 -22.77
N ARG A 523 -16.89 -22.68 -23.62
CA ARG A 523 -17.47 -23.83 -24.28
C ARG A 523 -16.39 -24.61 -25.05
N GLY A 524 -15.61 -23.93 -25.89
CA GLY A 524 -14.55 -24.59 -26.67
C GLY A 524 -13.45 -25.22 -25.81
N LEU A 525 -13.13 -24.65 -24.63
CA LEU A 525 -12.16 -25.25 -23.71
C LEU A 525 -12.71 -26.45 -22.94
N VAL A 526 -14.02 -26.53 -22.73
CA VAL A 526 -14.65 -27.67 -22.05
C VAL A 526 -14.94 -28.81 -23.03
N GLU A 527 -15.45 -28.50 -24.20
CA GLU A 527 -15.86 -29.48 -25.21
C GLU A 527 -14.68 -30.08 -25.99
N SER A 528 -13.55 -29.34 -26.10
CA SER A 528 -12.39 -29.78 -26.91
C SER A 528 -11.15 -30.02 -26.05
N ASP A 529 -10.78 -31.28 -25.83
CA ASP A 529 -9.51 -31.64 -25.19
C ASP A 529 -8.30 -31.07 -25.91
N ALA A 530 -8.29 -31.07 -27.23
CA ALA A 530 -7.18 -30.54 -28.03
C ALA A 530 -6.99 -29.04 -27.81
N ARG A 531 -8.09 -28.26 -27.73
CA ARG A 531 -8.03 -26.81 -27.47
C ARG A 531 -7.54 -26.51 -26.05
N TYR A 532 -8.04 -27.25 -25.06
CA TYR A 532 -7.59 -27.14 -23.69
C TYR A 532 -6.11 -27.49 -23.56
N GLU A 533 -5.66 -28.62 -24.11
CA GLU A 533 -4.27 -29.07 -24.04
C GLU A 533 -3.31 -28.10 -24.72
N SER A 534 -3.73 -27.49 -25.84
CA SER A 534 -2.95 -26.44 -26.52
C SER A 534 -2.75 -25.24 -25.60
N LEU A 535 -3.81 -24.77 -24.91
CA LEU A 535 -3.72 -23.65 -23.98
C LEU A 535 -2.87 -24.02 -22.75
N ARG A 536 -3.03 -25.25 -22.21
CA ARG A 536 -2.25 -25.77 -21.09
C ARG A 536 -0.76 -25.85 -21.41
N LEU A 537 -0.41 -26.28 -22.62
CA LEU A 537 0.97 -26.32 -23.06
C LEU A 537 1.56 -24.92 -23.20
N ALA A 538 0.80 -24.00 -23.81
CA ALA A 538 1.20 -22.59 -23.89
C ALA A 538 1.43 -21.96 -22.53
N GLN A 539 0.57 -22.24 -21.55
CA GLN A 539 0.75 -21.75 -20.18
C GLN A 539 1.99 -22.33 -19.49
N ARG A 540 2.29 -23.61 -19.71
CA ARG A 540 3.53 -24.23 -19.20
C ARG A 540 4.78 -23.58 -19.78
N GLN A 541 4.77 -23.28 -21.08
CA GLN A 541 5.88 -22.57 -21.71
C GLN A 541 6.03 -21.15 -21.15
N THR A 542 4.94 -20.42 -21.06
CA THR A 542 4.93 -19.09 -20.44
C THR A 542 5.48 -19.13 -19.01
N ALA A 543 5.02 -20.08 -18.17
CA ALA A 543 5.53 -20.23 -16.81
C ALA A 543 7.04 -20.48 -16.78
N ALA A 544 7.55 -21.35 -17.63
CA ALA A 544 8.99 -21.65 -17.70
C ALA A 544 9.84 -20.42 -18.09
N GLU A 545 9.28 -19.49 -18.86
CA GLU A 545 9.99 -18.28 -19.31
C GLU A 545 9.92 -17.13 -18.31
N VAL A 546 8.77 -16.97 -17.63
CA VAL A 546 8.51 -15.75 -16.85
C VAL A 546 8.55 -15.93 -15.34
N VAL A 547 8.59 -17.18 -14.83
CA VAL A 547 8.52 -17.50 -13.40
C VAL A 547 9.82 -18.10 -12.90
N LEU A 548 10.09 -17.92 -11.61
CA LEU A 548 11.17 -18.58 -10.87
C LEU A 548 10.55 -19.43 -9.74
N LEU A 549 10.14 -20.66 -10.07
CA LEU A 549 9.44 -21.58 -9.17
C LEU A 549 10.31 -22.82 -8.87
N ASP A 550 11.17 -22.71 -7.87
CA ASP A 550 12.12 -23.77 -7.50
C ASP A 550 12.17 -24.06 -6.00
N GLY A 551 11.28 -23.42 -5.20
CA GLY A 551 11.22 -23.59 -3.75
C GLY A 551 12.41 -22.97 -2.98
N CYS A 552 13.17 -22.06 -3.59
CA CYS A 552 14.37 -21.47 -3.02
C CYS A 552 14.29 -19.94 -2.84
N ALA A 553 13.13 -19.32 -2.99
CA ALA A 553 12.99 -17.86 -2.90
C ALA A 553 13.35 -17.34 -1.49
N ALA A 554 12.88 -18.01 -0.44
CA ALA A 554 13.20 -17.64 0.95
C ALA A 554 14.71 -17.63 1.21
N ARG A 555 15.43 -18.64 0.70
CA ARG A 555 16.89 -18.73 0.85
C ARG A 555 17.58 -17.58 0.12
N ARG A 556 17.22 -17.31 -1.14
CA ARG A 556 17.82 -16.20 -1.92
C ARG A 556 17.52 -14.83 -1.31
N GLN A 557 16.34 -14.62 -0.74
CA GLN A 557 16.03 -13.36 -0.06
C GLN A 557 16.88 -13.20 1.21
N ALA A 558 17.07 -14.24 2.00
CA ALA A 558 17.96 -14.19 3.16
C ALA A 558 19.41 -13.89 2.76
N GLU A 559 19.91 -14.49 1.67
CA GLU A 559 21.24 -14.21 1.11
C GLU A 559 21.37 -12.75 0.66
N LEU A 560 20.34 -12.21 -0.03
CA LEU A 560 20.28 -10.79 -0.40
C LEU A 560 20.32 -9.87 0.82
N PHE A 561 19.59 -10.17 1.87
CA PHE A 561 19.58 -9.35 3.08
C PHE A 561 20.94 -9.36 3.78
N ASP A 562 21.62 -10.50 3.86
CA ASP A 562 22.97 -10.60 4.41
C ASP A 562 23.96 -9.75 3.58
N GLU A 563 23.87 -9.81 2.26
CA GLU A 563 24.70 -9.01 1.34
C GLU A 563 24.50 -7.50 1.56
N LEU A 564 23.23 -7.05 1.64
CA LEU A 564 22.91 -5.64 1.86
C LEU A 564 23.44 -5.14 3.21
N ILE A 565 23.26 -5.92 4.28
CA ILE A 565 23.76 -5.58 5.63
C ILE A 565 25.28 -5.49 5.63
N ALA A 566 25.97 -6.46 5.01
CA ALA A 566 27.43 -6.47 4.92
C ALA A 566 27.96 -5.26 4.15
N ALA A 567 27.37 -4.94 2.99
CA ALA A 567 27.74 -3.78 2.17
C ALA A 567 27.56 -2.45 2.93
N ARG A 568 26.47 -2.31 3.72
CA ARG A 568 26.23 -1.13 4.54
C ARG A 568 27.28 -1.01 5.66
N THR A 569 27.64 -2.11 6.30
CA THR A 569 28.64 -2.12 7.37
C THR A 569 30.00 -1.64 6.87
N VAL A 570 30.43 -2.09 5.70
CA VAL A 570 31.68 -1.63 5.07
C VAL A 570 31.63 -0.13 4.76
N SER A 571 30.52 0.37 4.19
CA SER A 571 30.35 1.79 3.86
C SER A 571 30.34 2.73 5.08
N LEU A 572 30.08 2.23 6.29
CA LEU A 572 30.11 3.02 7.53
C LEU A 572 31.49 3.04 8.19
N THR A 573 32.38 2.11 7.83
CA THR A 573 33.71 1.99 8.38
C THR A 573 34.79 2.66 7.51
N THR A 574 34.46 2.96 6.26
CA THR A 574 35.30 3.75 5.33
C THR A 574 34.84 5.21 5.31
#